data_e7a002f50c41c6e53e020fbef3f9e72e
#
_entry.id   e7a002f50c41c6e53e020fbef3f9e72e
#
_cell.length_a   1.000
_cell.length_b   1.000
_cell.length_c   1.000
_cell.angle_alpha   90.00
_cell.angle_beta   90.00
_cell.angle_gamma   90.00
#
_symmetry.space_group_name_H-M   'P 1'
#
loop_
_entity.id
_entity.type
_entity.pdbx_description
1 polymer ?
#
loop_
_entity_poly.entity_id
_entity_poly.type
_entity_poly.pdbx_seq_one_letter_code
_entity_poly.pdbx_strand_id
1 'polypeptide(L)'
;MANITKLKRDKMLQFLHDLKKVHTDDASIRAFNEIENALLEKKFGLVFEEHTEAVDEKLKEYIPVLCADKTRKICKDPNLPYNFIIEGDNLQALYLLEKTHKGKVDCIYIDPPYNTGAKDWKYNNDYVDERDAYRHSKGLSMMLRRLEKAKSLLKPDGVLICAIDENELGNLILLLKDCFGLNYHLDIVCIVHNPRGVQGDNFSYTNEYAIFVYPEGVNPIAKRDIPSEEVDW
;
A
#
# COMPACT_ATOMS: atom_id res chain seq x y z
N MET A 1 -0.62 -8.84 -14.05
CA MET A 1 -0.73 -9.49 -15.39
C MET A 1 -0.91 -8.42 -16.44
N ALA A 2 -0.12 -8.47 -17.53
CA ALA A 2 -0.31 -7.56 -18.65
C ALA A 2 -1.76 -7.57 -19.11
N ASN A 3 -2.29 -6.40 -19.44
CA ASN A 3 -3.67 -6.22 -19.88
C ASN A 3 -3.91 -7.04 -21.18
N ILE A 4 -4.47 -8.23 -21.03
CA ILE A 4 -4.75 -9.12 -22.19
C ILE A 4 -5.88 -8.48 -22.97
N THR A 5 -5.61 -8.08 -24.23
CA THR A 5 -6.66 -7.54 -25.09
C THR A 5 -7.80 -8.57 -25.25
N LYS A 6 -9.03 -8.11 -25.45
CA LYS A 6 -10.20 -8.98 -25.66
C LYS A 6 -9.92 -10.05 -26.73
N LEU A 7 -9.34 -9.66 -27.86
CA LEU A 7 -8.99 -10.56 -28.95
C LEU A 7 -8.00 -11.66 -28.54
N LYS A 8 -6.99 -11.31 -27.74
CA LYS A 8 -5.98 -12.27 -27.27
C LYS A 8 -6.61 -13.24 -26.26
N ARG A 9 -7.45 -12.74 -25.36
CA ARG A 9 -8.21 -13.57 -24.41
C ARG A 9 -9.14 -14.55 -25.11
N ASP A 10 -9.90 -14.09 -26.09
CA ASP A 10 -10.83 -14.93 -26.84
C ASP A 10 -10.08 -16.07 -27.59
N LYS A 11 -8.90 -15.79 -28.16
CA LYS A 11 -8.03 -16.81 -28.71
C LYS A 11 -7.53 -17.83 -27.69
N MET A 12 -7.17 -17.37 -26.48
CA MET A 12 -6.72 -18.26 -25.41
C MET A 12 -7.85 -19.15 -24.90
N LEU A 13 -9.06 -18.62 -24.77
CA LEU A 13 -10.25 -19.40 -24.40
C LEU A 13 -10.59 -20.46 -25.46
N GLN A 14 -10.51 -20.11 -26.74
CA GLN A 14 -10.71 -21.07 -27.82
C GLN A 14 -9.68 -22.21 -27.77
N PHE A 15 -8.40 -21.87 -27.56
CA PHE A 15 -7.32 -22.87 -27.42
C PHE A 15 -7.54 -23.79 -26.20
N LEU A 16 -7.96 -23.23 -25.05
CA LEU A 16 -8.32 -24.04 -23.88
C LEU A 16 -9.48 -24.99 -24.16
N HIS A 17 -10.50 -24.50 -24.87
CA HIS A 17 -11.62 -25.33 -25.24
C HIS A 17 -11.21 -26.54 -26.13
N ASP A 18 -10.25 -26.32 -27.04
CA ASP A 18 -9.72 -27.39 -27.88
C ASP A 18 -8.84 -28.37 -27.10
N LEU A 19 -8.06 -27.89 -26.13
CA LEU A 19 -7.28 -28.75 -25.22
C LEU A 19 -8.20 -29.64 -24.36
N LYS A 20 -9.31 -29.14 -23.85
CA LYS A 20 -10.29 -29.92 -23.06
C LYS A 20 -10.90 -31.08 -23.82
N LYS A 21 -10.94 -31.03 -25.17
CA LYS A 21 -11.42 -32.13 -26.02
C LYS A 21 -10.40 -33.27 -26.10
N VAL A 22 -9.10 -32.97 -25.95
CA VAL A 22 -8.01 -33.92 -26.10
C VAL A 22 -7.58 -34.51 -24.77
N HIS A 23 -7.59 -33.68 -23.71
CA HIS A 23 -7.16 -34.07 -22.37
C HIS A 23 -8.40 -34.13 -21.46
N THR A 24 -8.85 -35.36 -21.20
CA THR A 24 -10.10 -35.64 -20.47
C THR A 24 -9.87 -36.16 -19.04
N ASP A 25 -8.61 -36.25 -18.59
CA ASP A 25 -8.30 -36.64 -17.23
C ASP A 25 -8.66 -35.55 -16.22
N ASP A 26 -9.02 -35.96 -15.00
CA ASP A 26 -9.51 -35.06 -13.95
C ASP A 26 -8.52 -33.96 -13.55
N ALA A 27 -7.22 -34.24 -13.59
CA ALA A 27 -6.20 -33.25 -13.21
C ALA A 27 -6.09 -32.16 -14.28
N SER A 28 -6.04 -32.55 -15.57
CA SER A 28 -6.00 -31.61 -16.70
C SER A 28 -7.27 -30.77 -16.77
N ILE A 29 -8.44 -31.35 -16.58
CA ILE A 29 -9.72 -30.63 -16.60
C ILE A 29 -9.79 -29.61 -15.47
N ARG A 30 -9.34 -29.93 -14.26
CA ARG A 30 -9.27 -28.97 -13.14
C ARG A 30 -8.35 -27.79 -13.47
N ALA A 31 -7.13 -28.08 -13.95
CA ALA A 31 -6.20 -27.03 -14.34
C ALA A 31 -6.74 -26.11 -15.45
N PHE A 32 -7.38 -26.66 -16.47
CA PHE A 32 -7.99 -25.90 -17.55
C PHE A 32 -9.17 -25.03 -17.06
N ASN A 33 -9.98 -25.53 -16.11
CA ASN A 33 -11.06 -24.75 -15.52
C ASN A 33 -10.52 -23.57 -14.69
N GLU A 34 -9.43 -23.75 -13.95
CA GLU A 34 -8.76 -22.68 -13.21
C GLU A 34 -8.23 -21.59 -14.15
N ILE A 35 -7.58 -21.99 -15.26
CA ILE A 35 -7.08 -21.05 -16.27
C ILE A 35 -8.24 -20.32 -16.95
N GLU A 36 -9.33 -21.02 -17.31
CA GLU A 36 -10.51 -20.43 -17.91
C GLU A 36 -11.15 -19.40 -16.99
N ASN A 37 -11.33 -19.74 -15.71
CA ASN A 37 -11.88 -18.83 -14.70
C ASN A 37 -11.01 -17.58 -14.57
N ALA A 38 -9.68 -17.73 -14.51
CA ALA A 38 -8.75 -16.61 -14.45
C ALA A 38 -8.79 -15.70 -15.70
N LEU A 39 -9.03 -16.28 -16.89
CA LEU A 39 -9.21 -15.53 -18.15
C LEU A 39 -10.57 -14.83 -18.25
N LEU A 40 -11.61 -15.40 -17.65
CA LEU A 40 -12.97 -14.85 -17.64
C LEU A 40 -13.20 -13.85 -16.52
N GLU A 41 -12.34 -13.85 -15.49
CA GLU A 41 -12.43 -12.91 -14.39
C GLU A 41 -12.40 -11.47 -14.92
N LYS A 42 -13.44 -10.71 -14.62
CA LYS A 42 -13.52 -9.30 -14.96
C LYS A 42 -12.72 -8.51 -13.93
N LYS A 43 -11.63 -7.91 -14.38
CA LYS A 43 -10.82 -7.00 -13.55
C LYS A 43 -11.25 -5.56 -13.82
N PHE A 44 -11.65 -4.87 -12.76
CA PHE A 44 -12.03 -3.47 -12.79
C PHE A 44 -11.07 -2.70 -11.87
N GLY A 45 -10.74 -1.45 -12.22
CA GLY A 45 -9.87 -0.61 -11.43
C GLY A 45 -8.39 -0.90 -11.65
N LEU A 46 -7.61 -0.85 -10.56
CA LEU A 46 -6.16 -1.06 -10.60
C LEU A 46 -5.82 -2.53 -10.85
N VAL A 47 -5.03 -2.79 -11.88
CA VAL A 47 -4.51 -4.13 -12.19
C VAL A 47 -2.99 -4.06 -12.29
N PHE A 48 -2.29 -4.79 -11.43
CA PHE A 48 -0.84 -4.91 -11.43
C PHE A 48 -0.41 -6.36 -11.17
N GLU A 49 0.84 -6.67 -11.47
CA GLU A 49 1.41 -7.99 -11.17
C GLU A 49 1.87 -8.02 -9.72
N GLU A 50 1.28 -8.90 -8.92
CA GLU A 50 1.68 -9.07 -7.53
C GLU A 50 3.01 -9.80 -7.44
N HIS A 51 3.93 -9.22 -6.67
CA HIS A 51 5.23 -9.80 -6.36
C HIS A 51 5.28 -10.24 -4.89
N THR A 52 5.81 -11.43 -4.65
CA THR A 52 5.98 -11.96 -3.29
C THR A 52 7.22 -11.34 -2.63
N GLU A 53 7.08 -10.89 -1.41
CA GLU A 53 8.21 -10.43 -0.60
C GLU A 53 8.84 -11.61 0.16
N ALA A 54 10.15 -11.57 0.41
CA ALA A 54 10.85 -12.58 1.21
C ALA A 54 10.28 -12.70 2.64
N VAL A 55 9.70 -11.63 3.15
CA VAL A 55 9.03 -11.62 4.44
C VAL A 55 7.76 -12.47 4.46
N ASP A 56 7.04 -12.57 3.33
CA ASP A 56 5.84 -13.41 3.24
C ASP A 56 6.19 -14.89 3.36
N GLU A 57 7.28 -15.32 2.73
CA GLU A 57 7.75 -16.69 2.84
C GLU A 57 8.17 -17.02 4.28
N LYS A 58 8.85 -16.09 4.95
CA LYS A 58 9.22 -16.25 6.36
C LYS A 58 7.99 -16.33 7.28
N LEU A 59 6.94 -15.59 7.01
CA LEU A 59 5.71 -15.61 7.81
C LEU A 59 4.91 -16.92 7.68
N LYS A 60 5.17 -17.73 6.65
CA LYS A 60 4.59 -19.08 6.52
C LYS A 60 5.21 -20.07 7.50
N GLU A 61 6.50 -19.91 7.80
CA GLU A 61 7.29 -20.84 8.61
C GLU A 61 7.52 -20.33 10.03
N TYR A 62 7.58 -19.02 10.26
CA TYR A 62 7.97 -18.40 11.51
C TYR A 62 6.90 -17.43 12.02
N ILE A 63 6.70 -17.44 13.32
CA ILE A 63 5.85 -16.48 14.01
C ILE A 63 6.75 -15.37 14.58
N PRO A 64 6.60 -14.11 14.17
CA PRO A 64 7.35 -13.00 14.75
C PRO A 64 6.98 -12.82 16.22
N VAL A 65 7.93 -12.34 17.02
CA VAL A 65 7.73 -12.01 18.43
C VAL A 65 8.35 -10.66 18.75
N LEU A 66 7.73 -9.91 19.68
CA LEU A 66 8.30 -8.68 20.20
C LEU A 66 9.19 -8.99 21.40
N CYS A 67 10.44 -8.52 21.32
CA CYS A 67 11.41 -8.59 22.43
C CYS A 67 11.63 -7.20 23.00
N ALA A 68 11.38 -7.03 24.30
CA ALA A 68 11.61 -5.73 24.93
C ALA A 68 13.10 -5.47 25.14
N ASP A 69 13.63 -4.39 24.58
CA ASP A 69 14.96 -3.89 24.92
C ASP A 69 14.89 -3.04 26.18
N LYS A 70 15.21 -3.67 27.30
CA LYS A 70 15.19 -3.02 28.62
C LYS A 70 16.25 -1.91 28.76
N THR A 71 17.31 -1.95 27.97
CA THR A 71 18.41 -0.98 28.02
C THR A 71 18.04 0.37 27.42
N ARG A 72 17.08 0.35 26.47
CA ARG A 72 16.57 1.56 25.81
C ARG A 72 15.28 2.10 26.42
N LYS A 73 14.79 1.50 27.51
CA LYS A 73 13.57 1.95 28.18
C LYS A 73 13.78 3.30 28.85
N ILE A 74 13.02 4.30 28.43
CA ILE A 74 12.95 5.62 29.07
C ILE A 74 11.62 5.69 29.83
N CYS A 75 11.68 5.72 31.16
CA CYS A 75 10.49 5.79 31.99
C CYS A 75 10.70 6.85 33.06
N LYS A 76 10.05 8.01 32.87
CA LYS A 76 10.06 9.10 33.89
C LYS A 76 8.98 8.91 34.95
N ASP A 77 7.82 8.41 34.52
CA ASP A 77 6.68 8.09 35.39
C ASP A 77 6.02 6.79 34.92
N PRO A 78 5.99 5.75 35.76
CA PRO A 78 5.40 4.46 35.39
C PRO A 78 3.87 4.48 35.23
N ASN A 79 3.20 5.55 35.65
CA ASN A 79 1.75 5.71 35.55
C ASN A 79 1.32 6.36 34.22
N LEU A 80 2.26 6.90 33.45
CA LEU A 80 1.96 7.49 32.15
C LEU A 80 1.88 6.43 31.03
N PRO A 81 1.05 6.66 29.99
CA PRO A 81 1.01 5.80 28.82
C PRO A 81 2.39 5.68 28.17
N TYR A 82 2.71 4.49 27.67
CA TYR A 82 3.96 4.25 26.96
C TYR A 82 3.86 4.66 25.49
N ASN A 83 4.94 5.28 24.98
CA ASN A 83 5.21 5.33 23.56
C ASN A 83 6.14 4.17 23.20
N PHE A 84 5.90 3.55 22.04
CA PHE A 84 6.68 2.40 21.58
C PHE A 84 7.46 2.75 20.32
N ILE A 85 8.70 2.28 20.26
CA ILE A 85 9.46 2.18 19.01
C ILE A 85 9.61 0.68 18.74
N ILE A 86 9.12 0.23 17.60
CA ILE A 86 9.26 -1.16 17.15
C ILE A 86 10.28 -1.17 16.02
N GLU A 87 11.42 -1.83 16.26
CA GLU A 87 12.51 -1.98 15.30
C GLU A 87 12.45 -3.34 14.64
N GLY A 88 12.40 -3.38 13.31
CA GLY A 88 12.34 -4.60 12.53
C GLY A 88 11.62 -4.42 11.20
N ASP A 89 11.30 -5.53 10.52
CA ASP A 89 10.47 -5.48 9.33
C ASP A 89 9.05 -4.99 9.67
N ASN A 90 8.59 -3.95 8.97
CA ASN A 90 7.32 -3.30 9.29
C ASN A 90 6.10 -4.19 9.01
N LEU A 91 6.15 -5.10 8.01
CA LEU A 91 5.04 -6.02 7.75
C LEU A 91 4.89 -7.02 8.91
N GLN A 92 6.01 -7.56 9.42
CA GLN A 92 5.99 -8.43 10.60
C GLN A 92 5.48 -7.70 11.84
N ALA A 93 5.90 -6.44 12.05
CA ALA A 93 5.43 -5.60 13.13
C ALA A 93 3.91 -5.36 13.04
N LEU A 94 3.38 -5.09 11.87
CA LEU A 94 1.94 -4.90 11.63
C LEU A 94 1.13 -6.17 11.91
N TYR A 95 1.64 -7.34 11.56
CA TYR A 95 1.03 -8.62 11.93
C TYR A 95 0.91 -8.82 13.45
N LEU A 96 1.94 -8.41 14.20
CA LEU A 96 1.92 -8.47 15.67
C LEU A 96 0.95 -7.45 16.26
N LEU A 97 0.97 -6.22 15.76
CA LEU A 97 0.07 -5.15 16.19
C LEU A 97 -1.40 -5.51 15.92
N GLU A 98 -1.70 -6.17 14.81
CA GLU A 98 -3.07 -6.60 14.50
C GLU A 98 -3.67 -7.49 15.59
N LYS A 99 -2.87 -8.34 16.24
CA LYS A 99 -3.35 -9.21 17.33
C LYS A 99 -3.73 -8.45 18.60
N THR A 100 -3.13 -7.28 18.84
CA THR A 100 -3.28 -6.53 20.09
C THR A 100 -3.99 -5.19 19.90
N HIS A 101 -3.89 -4.59 18.71
CA HIS A 101 -4.35 -3.23 18.42
C HIS A 101 -5.38 -3.14 17.28
N LYS A 102 -5.97 -4.26 16.86
CA LYS A 102 -7.02 -4.25 15.84
C LYS A 102 -8.17 -3.32 16.23
N GLY A 103 -8.50 -2.37 15.36
CA GLY A 103 -9.58 -1.39 15.59
C GLY A 103 -9.32 -0.42 16.73
N LYS A 104 -8.05 -0.15 17.11
CA LYS A 104 -7.71 0.70 18.26
C LYS A 104 -6.87 1.93 17.91
N VAL A 105 -6.41 2.06 16.67
CA VAL A 105 -5.51 3.15 16.25
C VAL A 105 -6.35 4.30 15.70
N ASP A 106 -6.16 5.49 16.24
CA ASP A 106 -6.88 6.70 15.83
C ASP A 106 -6.34 7.27 14.51
N CYS A 107 -5.01 7.27 14.37
CA CYS A 107 -4.33 7.84 13.22
C CYS A 107 -3.10 7.01 12.85
N ILE A 108 -2.94 6.74 11.56
CA ILE A 108 -1.75 6.13 10.99
C ILE A 108 -1.15 7.13 10.00
N TYR A 109 0.12 7.50 10.21
CA TYR A 109 0.90 8.28 9.25
C TYR A 109 1.97 7.38 8.65
N ILE A 110 2.09 7.39 7.33
CA ILE A 110 3.12 6.67 6.61
C ILE A 110 3.78 7.57 5.57
N ASP A 111 5.06 7.31 5.36
CA ASP A 111 5.91 7.95 4.37
C ASP A 111 6.63 6.83 3.60
N PRO A 112 5.97 6.23 2.60
CA PRO A 112 6.52 5.10 1.86
C PRO A 112 7.62 5.56 0.89
N PRO A 113 8.42 4.62 0.35
CA PRO A 113 9.34 4.93 -0.72
C PRO A 113 8.61 5.54 -1.93
N TYR A 114 9.10 6.68 -2.43
CA TYR A 114 8.47 7.41 -3.56
C TYR A 114 8.74 6.75 -4.93
N ASN A 115 9.58 5.72 -4.95
CA ASN A 115 9.88 4.92 -6.14
C ASN A 115 10.41 5.75 -7.31
N THR A 116 11.26 6.71 -7.00
CA THR A 116 11.85 7.66 -7.96
C THR A 116 12.73 6.99 -9.01
N GLY A 117 13.17 5.74 -8.77
CA GLY A 117 14.15 5.02 -9.58
C GLY A 117 15.61 5.31 -9.20
N ALA A 118 15.84 6.17 -8.20
CA ALA A 118 17.18 6.56 -7.74
C ALA A 118 17.88 5.51 -6.86
N LYS A 119 17.39 4.27 -6.79
CA LYS A 119 17.89 3.18 -5.91
C LYS A 119 17.80 3.55 -4.43
N ASP A 120 16.78 4.28 -4.06
CA ASP A 120 16.51 4.79 -2.72
C ASP A 120 15.83 3.75 -1.80
N TRP A 121 15.28 2.69 -2.37
CA TRP A 121 14.64 1.60 -1.62
C TRP A 121 14.96 0.22 -2.17
N LYS A 122 14.70 -0.81 -1.35
CA LYS A 122 14.97 -2.21 -1.68
C LYS A 122 13.69 -3.04 -1.65
N TYR A 123 13.57 -3.93 -2.64
CA TYR A 123 12.59 -4.99 -2.66
C TYR A 123 13.33 -6.34 -2.58
N ASN A 124 13.04 -7.16 -1.57
CA ASN A 124 13.75 -8.43 -1.32
C ASN A 124 15.29 -8.27 -1.25
N ASN A 125 15.79 -7.18 -0.62
CA ASN A 125 17.19 -6.79 -0.51
C ASN A 125 17.85 -6.26 -1.79
N ASP A 126 17.18 -6.29 -2.95
CA ASP A 126 17.67 -5.71 -4.20
C ASP A 126 17.17 -4.28 -4.37
N TYR A 127 18.05 -3.37 -4.79
CA TYR A 127 17.64 -2.01 -5.09
C TYR A 127 16.72 -1.98 -6.32
N VAL A 128 15.63 -1.24 -6.19
CA VAL A 128 14.73 -0.95 -7.32
C VAL A 128 15.25 0.29 -8.04
N ASP A 129 15.47 0.17 -9.34
CA ASP A 129 15.96 1.27 -10.16
C ASP A 129 14.99 1.61 -11.32
N GLU A 130 15.28 2.70 -12.03
CA GLU A 130 14.44 3.18 -13.14
C GLU A 130 14.28 2.18 -14.30
N ARG A 131 15.24 1.26 -14.47
CA ARG A 131 15.23 0.23 -15.53
C ARG A 131 14.41 -0.98 -15.16
N ASP A 132 13.96 -1.08 -13.91
CA ASP A 132 13.10 -2.16 -13.47
C ASP A 132 11.69 -1.97 -14.06
N ALA A 133 11.35 -2.79 -15.04
CA ALA A 133 10.05 -2.76 -15.70
C ALA A 133 8.87 -3.03 -14.73
N TYR A 134 9.15 -3.66 -13.59
CA TYR A 134 8.16 -4.00 -12.56
C TYR A 134 8.22 -3.09 -11.34
N ARG A 135 8.96 -1.99 -11.36
CA ARG A 135 9.15 -1.12 -10.20
C ARG A 135 7.82 -0.68 -9.56
N HIS A 136 6.86 -0.27 -10.37
CA HIS A 136 5.55 0.16 -9.90
C HIS A 136 4.75 -1.01 -9.31
N SER A 137 4.76 -2.19 -9.95
CA SER A 137 4.10 -3.40 -9.45
C SER A 137 4.71 -3.89 -8.14
N LYS A 138 6.04 -3.81 -7.98
CA LYS A 138 6.74 -4.12 -6.73
C LYS A 138 6.34 -3.14 -5.62
N GLY A 139 6.30 -1.84 -5.91
CA GLY A 139 5.85 -0.80 -4.98
C GLY A 139 4.41 -1.03 -4.52
N LEU A 140 3.51 -1.29 -5.47
CA LEU A 140 2.10 -1.59 -5.18
C LEU A 140 1.93 -2.87 -4.35
N SER A 141 2.69 -3.94 -4.65
CA SER A 141 2.65 -5.20 -3.89
C SER A 141 3.12 -5.00 -2.45
N MET A 142 4.21 -4.26 -2.25
CA MET A 142 4.73 -3.90 -0.93
C MET A 142 3.71 -3.09 -0.14
N MET A 143 3.09 -2.09 -0.77
CA MET A 143 2.13 -1.22 -0.13
C MET A 143 0.81 -1.91 0.20
N LEU A 144 0.25 -2.72 -0.71
CA LEU A 144 -1.04 -3.38 -0.54
C LEU A 144 -1.13 -4.13 0.80
N ARG A 145 -0.17 -4.98 1.09
CA ARG A 145 -0.15 -5.79 2.32
C ARG A 145 -0.10 -4.96 3.58
N ARG A 146 0.68 -3.88 3.55
CA ARG A 146 0.81 -2.95 4.67
C ARG A 146 -0.46 -2.12 4.87
N LEU A 147 -1.09 -1.68 3.80
CA LEU A 147 -2.35 -0.94 3.82
C LEU A 147 -3.52 -1.79 4.33
N GLU A 148 -3.60 -3.09 3.94
CA GLU A 148 -4.60 -4.01 4.47
C GLU A 148 -4.47 -4.16 5.99
N LYS A 149 -3.24 -4.29 6.51
CA LYS A 149 -2.98 -4.34 7.95
C LYS A 149 -3.28 -3.00 8.62
N ALA A 150 -2.86 -1.90 8.04
CA ALA A 150 -3.15 -0.55 8.54
C ALA A 150 -4.66 -0.33 8.66
N LYS A 151 -5.44 -0.70 7.62
CA LYS A 151 -6.90 -0.62 7.66
C LYS A 151 -7.50 -1.42 8.82
N SER A 152 -6.98 -2.63 9.08
CA SER A 152 -7.46 -3.46 10.18
C SER A 152 -7.16 -2.91 11.57
N LEU A 153 -6.09 -2.12 11.69
CA LEU A 153 -5.67 -1.47 12.94
C LEU A 153 -6.49 -0.21 13.26
N LEU A 154 -6.95 0.51 12.24
CA LEU A 154 -7.71 1.75 12.40
C LEU A 154 -9.02 1.52 13.13
N LYS A 155 -9.39 2.47 13.99
CA LYS A 155 -10.74 2.60 14.53
C LYS A 155 -11.77 2.83 13.44
N PRO A 156 -13.07 2.61 13.71
CA PRO A 156 -14.14 2.92 12.76
C PRO A 156 -14.18 4.38 12.30
N ASP A 157 -13.62 5.30 13.07
CA ASP A 157 -13.48 6.74 12.79
C ASP A 157 -12.02 7.16 12.59
N GLY A 158 -11.11 6.20 12.46
CA GLY A 158 -9.68 6.44 12.31
C GLY A 158 -9.29 6.95 10.93
N VAL A 159 -8.15 7.64 10.84
CA VAL A 159 -7.61 8.22 9.62
C VAL A 159 -6.26 7.63 9.25
N LEU A 160 -6.04 7.34 7.96
CA LEU A 160 -4.74 7.08 7.37
C LEU A 160 -4.26 8.34 6.65
N ILE A 161 -3.01 8.72 6.89
CA ILE A 161 -2.34 9.81 6.16
C ILE A 161 -1.11 9.20 5.47
N CYS A 162 -1.01 9.37 4.16
CA CYS A 162 0.09 8.86 3.36
C CYS A 162 0.77 9.99 2.61
N ALA A 163 2.05 10.24 2.92
CA ALA A 163 2.89 11.16 2.15
C ALA A 163 3.36 10.47 0.86
N ILE A 164 3.44 11.22 -0.25
CA ILE A 164 3.92 10.71 -1.54
C ILE A 164 4.30 11.88 -2.45
N ASP A 165 5.18 11.63 -3.42
CA ASP A 165 5.47 12.54 -4.52
C ASP A 165 4.68 12.21 -5.80
N GLU A 166 4.93 12.93 -6.87
CA GLU A 166 4.26 12.75 -8.17
C GLU A 166 4.53 11.40 -8.85
N ASN A 167 5.65 10.72 -8.50
CA ASN A 167 6.05 9.46 -9.17
C ASN A 167 5.05 8.33 -8.94
N GLU A 168 4.53 8.21 -7.72
CA GLU A 168 3.58 7.14 -7.35
C GLU A 168 2.20 7.65 -6.94
N LEU A 169 1.93 8.95 -6.96
CA LEU A 169 0.65 9.53 -6.56
C LEU A 169 -0.55 8.84 -7.24
N GLY A 170 -0.50 8.70 -8.57
CA GLY A 170 -1.59 8.09 -9.33
C GLY A 170 -1.84 6.63 -8.97
N ASN A 171 -0.78 5.84 -8.86
CA ASN A 171 -0.85 4.43 -8.49
C ASN A 171 -1.35 4.24 -7.05
N LEU A 172 -0.86 5.06 -6.12
CA LEU A 172 -1.24 4.99 -4.72
C LEU A 172 -2.71 5.37 -4.49
N ILE A 173 -3.23 6.38 -5.19
CA ILE A 173 -4.65 6.74 -5.15
C ILE A 173 -5.53 5.56 -5.56
N LEU A 174 -5.19 4.88 -6.65
CA LEU A 174 -5.95 3.73 -7.14
C LEU A 174 -5.87 2.57 -6.14
N LEU A 175 -4.69 2.30 -5.58
CA LEU A 175 -4.49 1.26 -4.59
C LEU A 175 -5.28 1.53 -3.30
N LEU A 176 -5.27 2.77 -2.82
CA LEU A 176 -6.03 3.17 -1.62
C LEU A 176 -7.54 3.02 -1.85
N LYS A 177 -8.06 3.41 -3.02
CA LYS A 177 -9.46 3.20 -3.38
C LYS A 177 -9.85 1.73 -3.42
N ASP A 178 -8.97 0.88 -3.95
CA ASP A 178 -9.19 -0.56 -4.01
C ASP A 178 -9.17 -1.18 -2.60
N CYS A 179 -8.17 -0.84 -1.81
CA CYS A 179 -7.98 -1.36 -0.46
C CYS A 179 -9.10 -0.91 0.51
N PHE A 180 -9.45 0.38 0.53
CA PHE A 180 -10.40 0.93 1.50
C PHE A 180 -11.86 0.84 1.03
N GLY A 181 -12.11 0.89 -0.27
CA GLY A 181 -13.43 0.74 -0.88
C GLY A 181 -14.25 2.04 -0.88
N LEU A 182 -15.52 1.93 -1.31
CA LEU A 182 -16.38 3.08 -1.60
C LEU A 182 -16.86 3.85 -0.36
N ASN A 183 -16.77 3.25 0.82
CA ASN A 183 -17.24 3.87 2.07
C ASN A 183 -16.17 4.76 2.74
N TYR A 184 -15.11 5.10 1.98
CA TYR A 184 -14.02 5.95 2.45
C TYR A 184 -13.82 7.14 1.52
N HIS A 185 -13.57 8.30 2.12
CA HIS A 185 -13.10 9.49 1.41
C HIS A 185 -11.59 9.45 1.21
N LEU A 186 -11.16 10.02 0.11
CA LEU A 186 -9.77 10.30 -0.21
C LEU A 186 -9.63 11.79 -0.51
N ASP A 187 -8.95 12.52 0.37
CA ASP A 187 -8.59 13.92 0.14
C ASP A 187 -7.09 14.05 -0.09
N ILE A 188 -6.73 14.82 -1.11
CA ILE A 188 -5.34 15.03 -1.50
C ILE A 188 -4.97 16.47 -1.19
N VAL A 189 -4.01 16.64 -0.30
CA VAL A 189 -3.47 17.94 0.09
C VAL A 189 -2.10 18.11 -0.57
N CYS A 190 -1.93 19.19 -1.31
CA CYS A 190 -0.64 19.60 -1.85
C CYS A 190 0.15 20.31 -0.76
N ILE A 191 1.36 19.85 -0.47
CA ILE A 191 2.26 20.42 0.52
C ILE A 191 3.41 21.09 -0.22
N VAL A 192 3.47 22.41 -0.21
CA VAL A 192 4.58 23.17 -0.76
C VAL A 192 5.72 23.18 0.26
N HIS A 193 6.73 22.35 0.02
CA HIS A 193 7.84 22.23 0.95
C HIS A 193 9.09 23.01 0.49
N ASN A 194 9.22 23.27 -0.82
CA ASN A 194 10.27 24.10 -1.37
C ASN A 194 9.71 25.13 -2.38
N PRO A 195 9.30 26.33 -1.90
CA PRO A 195 8.71 27.35 -2.77
C PRO A 195 9.60 27.81 -3.94
N ARG A 196 10.94 27.64 -3.82
CA ARG A 196 11.89 27.94 -4.91
C ARG A 196 11.98 26.83 -5.94
N GLY A 197 11.42 25.65 -5.63
CA GLY A 197 11.50 24.45 -6.44
C GLY A 197 12.87 23.79 -6.43
N VAL A 198 12.87 22.51 -6.76
CA VAL A 198 14.05 21.76 -7.17
C VAL A 198 14.09 21.82 -8.69
N GLN A 199 15.19 22.30 -9.28
CA GLN A 199 15.29 22.43 -10.72
C GLN A 199 15.29 21.04 -11.37
N GLY A 200 14.23 20.75 -12.14
CA GLY A 200 14.17 19.62 -13.05
C GLY A 200 14.61 20.03 -14.46
N ASP A 201 14.59 19.10 -15.40
CA ASP A 201 14.98 19.35 -16.80
C ASP A 201 14.06 20.36 -17.49
N ASN A 202 12.75 20.36 -17.19
CA ASN A 202 11.75 21.21 -17.82
C ASN A 202 10.98 22.09 -16.82
N PHE A 203 10.59 21.51 -15.70
CA PHE A 203 9.81 22.21 -14.65
C PHE A 203 10.46 22.02 -13.29
N SER A 204 10.29 23.03 -12.42
CA SER A 204 10.72 22.93 -11.02
C SER A 204 9.63 22.28 -10.18
N TYR A 205 10.02 21.32 -9.36
CA TYR A 205 9.13 20.67 -8.41
C TYR A 205 9.14 21.42 -7.07
N THR A 206 7.96 21.78 -6.59
CA THR A 206 7.81 22.58 -5.36
C THR A 206 7.08 21.87 -4.25
N ASN A 207 6.43 20.78 -4.56
CA ASN A 207 5.42 20.17 -3.68
C ASN A 207 5.52 18.65 -3.63
N GLU A 208 5.01 18.14 -2.54
CA GLU A 208 4.65 16.75 -2.29
C GLU A 208 3.16 16.67 -1.96
N TYR A 209 2.65 15.48 -1.73
CA TYR A 209 1.24 15.26 -1.47
C TYR A 209 1.04 14.49 -0.17
N ALA A 210 0.02 14.87 0.58
CA ALA A 210 -0.52 14.06 1.66
C ALA A 210 -1.91 13.58 1.27
N ILE A 211 -2.10 12.26 1.26
CA ILE A 211 -3.39 11.64 0.99
C ILE A 211 -4.02 11.26 2.33
N PHE A 212 -5.19 11.83 2.61
CA PHE A 212 -6.00 11.51 3.78
C PHE A 212 -7.06 10.50 3.38
N VAL A 213 -7.14 9.39 4.11
CA VAL A 213 -8.14 8.34 3.90
C VAL A 213 -8.91 8.14 5.20
N TYR A 214 -10.22 8.35 5.15
CA TYR A 214 -11.09 8.26 6.33
C TYR A 214 -12.52 7.82 5.95
N PRO A 215 -13.29 7.24 6.86
CA PRO A 215 -14.63 6.74 6.57
C PRO A 215 -15.61 7.85 6.19
N GLU A 216 -16.58 7.54 5.34
CA GLU A 216 -17.66 8.44 4.98
C GLU A 216 -18.45 8.86 6.22
N GLY A 217 -18.83 10.14 6.30
CA GLY A 217 -19.57 10.72 7.43
C GLY A 217 -18.71 11.05 8.65
N VAL A 218 -17.41 10.76 8.62
CA VAL A 218 -16.46 11.14 9.67
C VAL A 218 -15.78 12.45 9.29
N ASN A 219 -15.62 13.36 10.26
CA ASN A 219 -14.79 14.55 10.11
C ASN A 219 -13.52 14.38 10.97
N PRO A 220 -12.44 13.82 10.41
CA PRO A 220 -11.26 13.46 11.18
C PRO A 220 -10.42 14.67 11.60
N ILE A 221 -10.69 15.86 11.02
CA ILE A 221 -9.91 17.06 11.24
C ILE A 221 -10.76 18.04 12.05
N ALA A 222 -10.32 18.29 13.29
CA ALA A 222 -10.95 19.34 14.11
C ALA A 222 -10.71 20.71 13.47
N LYS A 223 -11.78 21.49 13.31
CA LYS A 223 -11.66 22.90 12.90
C LYS A 223 -10.95 23.66 14.02
N ARG A 224 -9.85 24.33 13.66
CA ARG A 224 -9.21 25.32 14.52
C ARG A 224 -9.74 26.69 14.09
N ASP A 225 -10.33 27.40 15.02
CA ASP A 225 -10.61 28.82 14.82
C ASP A 225 -9.28 29.57 14.92
N ILE A 226 -8.77 30.03 13.77
CA ILE A 226 -7.59 30.88 13.72
C ILE A 226 -8.08 32.32 13.86
N PRO A 227 -7.67 33.06 14.92
CA PRO A 227 -8.02 34.46 15.02
C PRO A 227 -7.57 35.21 13.76
N SER A 228 -8.41 36.09 13.26
CA SER A 228 -8.16 36.85 12.01
C SER A 228 -6.86 37.68 12.04
N GLU A 229 -6.33 37.92 13.22
CA GLU A 229 -5.06 38.65 13.47
C GLU A 229 -3.83 37.78 13.22
N GLU A 230 -3.94 36.44 13.12
CA GLU A 230 -2.84 35.51 12.86
C GLU A 230 -2.73 35.09 11.38
N VAL A 231 -3.59 35.61 10.51
CA VAL A 231 -3.58 35.26 9.07
C VAL A 231 -2.82 36.35 8.30
N ASP A 232 -1.50 36.19 8.25
CA ASP A 232 -0.66 36.89 7.27
C ASP A 232 -0.67 36.08 5.96
N TRP A 233 -1.19 36.68 4.89
CA TRP A 233 -1.26 36.10 3.55
C TRP A 233 -0.01 36.40 2.71
#